data_848c27d4b6fa52f3c663de1372460aa5
#
_entry.id   848c27d4b6fa52f3c663de1372460aa5
#
_cell.length_a   1.000
_cell.length_b   1.000
_cell.length_c   1.000
_cell.angle_alpha   90.00
_cell.angle_beta   90.00
_cell.angle_gamma   90.00
#
_symmetry.space_group_name_H-M   'P 1'
#
loop_
_entity.id
_entity.type
_entity.pdbx_description
1 polymer ?
#
loop_
_entity_poly.entity_id
_entity_poly.type
_entity_poly.pdbx_seq_one_letter_code
_entity_poly.pdbx_strand_id
1 'polypeptide(L)'
;MIKLSEARPVYVIGVGMHKYNFVSDVLYIDMGLTAMRAALADAGIPFPEVESAFIGCTGIGMAAGRIMFNHLGSTGLACTQVENASASGSSAFQMAVNEVALGRRDVSIAVGVDKYGDQVRAVSKEAVNQLSDTAAIPLVKYA
;
A
#
# COMPACT_ATOMS: atom_id res chain seq x y z
N MET A 1 21.22 16.61 -1.26
CA MET A 1 20.20 15.86 -0.49
C MET A 1 19.12 16.85 -0.11
N ILE A 2 17.88 16.65 -0.56
CA ILE A 2 16.76 17.53 -0.21
C ILE A 2 16.39 17.21 1.25
N LYS A 3 16.39 18.20 2.12
CA LYS A 3 15.92 18.05 3.50
C LYS A 3 14.40 17.99 3.51
N LEU A 4 13.83 17.31 4.49
CA LEU A 4 12.36 17.22 4.64
C LEU A 4 11.71 18.60 4.76
N SER A 5 12.42 19.58 5.33
CA SER A 5 12.00 20.99 5.44
C SER A 5 11.99 21.75 4.11
N GLU A 6 12.62 21.23 3.08
CA GLU A 6 12.70 21.80 1.72
C GLU A 6 11.71 21.12 0.76
N ALA A 7 11.05 20.02 1.22
CA ALA A 7 10.04 19.31 0.47
C ALA A 7 8.73 20.12 0.44
N ARG A 8 7.99 19.97 -0.64
CA ARG A 8 6.67 20.62 -0.71
C ARG A 8 5.68 20.01 0.29
N PRO A 9 4.71 20.79 0.81
CA PRO A 9 3.71 20.26 1.72
C PRO A 9 2.86 19.19 1.02
N VAL A 10 2.49 18.15 1.79
CA VAL A 10 1.64 17.06 1.34
C VAL A 10 0.36 17.05 2.16
N TYR A 11 -0.77 16.88 1.49
CA TYR A 11 -2.10 16.87 2.10
C TYR A 11 -2.79 15.54 1.82
N VAL A 12 -3.51 15.02 2.80
CA VAL A 12 -4.47 13.94 2.60
C VAL A 12 -5.77 14.58 2.12
N ILE A 13 -6.13 14.34 0.87
CA ILE A 13 -7.30 14.95 0.22
C ILE A 13 -8.53 14.05 0.21
N GLY A 14 -8.38 12.77 0.51
CA GLY A 14 -9.50 11.83 0.58
C GLY A 14 -9.14 10.56 1.34
N VAL A 15 -10.10 10.03 2.06
CA VAL A 15 -9.98 8.79 2.83
C VAL A 15 -11.14 7.85 2.52
N GLY A 16 -10.87 6.56 2.53
CA GLY A 16 -11.89 5.55 2.31
C GLY A 16 -11.53 4.25 3.00
N MET A 17 -12.53 3.51 3.43
CA MET A 17 -12.35 2.28 4.17
C MET A 17 -13.46 1.28 3.84
N HIS A 18 -13.07 0.00 3.71
CA HIS A 18 -14.01 -1.11 3.81
C HIS A 18 -14.19 -1.48 5.30
N LYS A 19 -15.40 -1.86 5.68
CA LYS A 19 -15.69 -2.30 7.05
C LYS A 19 -14.76 -3.46 7.44
N TYR A 20 -14.06 -3.31 8.56
CA TYR A 20 -13.26 -4.38 9.11
C TYR A 20 -14.15 -5.50 9.66
N ASN A 21 -13.88 -6.74 9.24
CA ASN A 21 -14.55 -7.93 9.77
C ASN A 21 -13.50 -8.96 10.13
N PHE A 22 -13.71 -9.67 11.23
CA PHE A 22 -12.82 -10.74 11.68
C PHE A 22 -12.83 -11.94 10.73
N VAL A 23 -14.00 -12.28 10.20
CA VAL A 23 -14.23 -13.27 9.14
C VAL A 23 -15.05 -12.59 8.05
N SER A 24 -14.65 -12.75 6.80
CA SER A 24 -15.34 -12.15 5.67
C SER A 24 -15.25 -13.05 4.44
N ASP A 25 -16.39 -13.27 3.78
CA ASP A 25 -16.47 -13.93 2.48
C ASP A 25 -16.20 -12.97 1.30
N VAL A 26 -16.09 -11.67 1.59
CA VAL A 26 -15.80 -10.64 0.59
C VAL A 26 -14.39 -10.85 0.04
N LEU A 27 -14.24 -10.79 -1.28
CA LEU A 27 -12.94 -10.88 -1.92
C LEU A 27 -12.07 -9.66 -1.57
N TYR A 28 -10.76 -9.85 -1.43
CA TYR A 28 -9.83 -8.73 -1.16
C TYR A 28 -9.93 -7.63 -2.23
N ILE A 29 -10.23 -7.99 -3.48
CA ILE A 29 -10.45 -7.06 -4.57
C ILE A 29 -11.60 -6.11 -4.24
N ASP A 30 -12.74 -6.65 -3.80
CA ASP A 30 -13.93 -5.86 -3.48
C ASP A 30 -13.71 -4.99 -2.23
N MET A 31 -12.95 -5.50 -1.24
CA MET A 31 -12.54 -4.71 -0.07
C MET A 31 -11.72 -3.50 -0.49
N GLY A 32 -10.68 -3.72 -1.29
CA GLY A 32 -9.82 -2.64 -1.78
C GLY A 32 -10.55 -1.67 -2.69
N LEU A 33 -11.39 -2.16 -3.62
CA LEU A 33 -12.20 -1.32 -4.51
C LEU A 33 -13.18 -0.44 -3.72
N THR A 34 -13.82 -0.97 -2.69
CA THR A 34 -14.72 -0.21 -1.83
C THR A 34 -13.98 0.95 -1.17
N ALA A 35 -12.81 0.68 -0.57
CA ALA A 35 -12.00 1.70 0.08
C ALA A 35 -11.48 2.76 -0.92
N MET A 36 -10.96 2.32 -2.07
CA MET A 36 -10.44 3.23 -3.10
C MET A 36 -11.51 4.13 -3.70
N ARG A 37 -12.69 3.57 -4.03
CA ARG A 37 -13.82 4.36 -4.55
C ARG A 37 -14.32 5.37 -3.54
N ALA A 38 -14.37 5.00 -2.26
CA ALA A 38 -14.72 5.92 -1.19
C ALA A 38 -13.68 7.05 -1.06
N ALA A 39 -12.39 6.74 -1.10
CA ALA A 39 -11.33 7.76 -1.05
C ALA A 39 -11.35 8.73 -2.24
N LEU A 40 -11.58 8.22 -3.46
CA LEU A 40 -11.72 9.05 -4.66
C LEU A 40 -12.95 9.95 -4.59
N ALA A 41 -14.07 9.43 -4.09
CA ALA A 41 -15.29 10.20 -3.91
C ALA A 41 -15.12 11.29 -2.83
N ASP A 42 -14.45 10.99 -1.73
CA ASP A 42 -14.14 11.94 -0.65
C ASP A 42 -13.20 13.04 -1.15
N ALA A 43 -12.20 12.69 -1.96
CA ALA A 43 -11.29 13.64 -2.59
C ALA A 43 -11.95 14.49 -3.69
N GLY A 44 -13.06 14.05 -4.25
CA GLY A 44 -13.73 14.71 -5.37
C GLY A 44 -12.96 14.63 -6.69
N ILE A 45 -12.07 13.66 -6.87
CA ILE A 45 -11.27 13.49 -8.09
C ILE A 45 -11.59 12.16 -8.79
N PRO A 46 -11.54 12.09 -10.12
CA PRO A 46 -11.66 10.85 -10.84
C PRO A 46 -10.36 10.05 -10.83
N PHE A 47 -10.46 8.73 -10.92
CA PHE A 47 -9.29 7.84 -10.90
C PHE A 47 -8.18 8.19 -11.92
N PRO A 48 -8.45 8.66 -13.15
CA PRO A 48 -7.39 9.05 -14.08
C PRO A 48 -6.47 10.19 -13.63
N GLU A 49 -6.84 10.95 -12.61
CA GLU A 49 -5.99 11.99 -12.02
C GLU A 49 -4.96 11.43 -11.03
N VAL A 50 -5.09 10.16 -10.64
CA VAL A 50 -4.11 9.50 -9.79
C VAL A 50 -2.90 9.08 -10.63
N GLU A 51 -1.72 9.55 -10.27
CA GLU A 51 -0.48 9.38 -11.05
C GLU A 51 0.41 8.25 -10.55
N SER A 52 0.27 7.84 -9.29
CA SER A 52 0.97 6.69 -8.72
C SER A 52 0.17 6.02 -7.62
N ALA A 53 0.41 4.72 -7.44
CA ALA A 53 -0.27 3.89 -6.45
C ALA A 53 0.69 3.01 -5.69
N PHE A 54 0.51 2.94 -4.38
CA PHE A 54 1.25 2.09 -3.48
C PHE A 54 0.29 1.20 -2.70
N ILE A 55 0.54 -0.11 -2.71
CA ILE A 55 -0.31 -1.09 -2.05
C ILE A 55 0.49 -1.82 -1.00
N GLY A 56 0.07 -1.69 0.25
CA GLY A 56 0.61 -2.45 1.36
C GLY A 56 -0.21 -3.72 1.58
N CYS A 57 0.42 -4.87 1.43
CA CYS A 57 -0.20 -6.16 1.71
C CYS A 57 0.85 -7.22 2.04
N THR A 58 0.43 -8.30 2.70
CA THR A 58 1.32 -9.40 3.09
C THR A 58 0.82 -10.75 2.57
N GLY A 59 -0.45 -11.06 2.74
CA GLY A 59 -0.98 -12.41 2.56
C GLY A 59 -1.73 -12.69 1.25
N ILE A 60 -1.97 -11.70 0.41
CA ILE A 60 -2.83 -11.84 -0.77
C ILE A 60 -2.10 -12.13 -2.09
N GLY A 61 -0.78 -12.30 -2.04
CA GLY A 61 0.01 -12.77 -3.18
C GLY A 61 0.56 -11.69 -4.09
N MET A 62 1.23 -12.14 -5.16
CA MET A 62 1.91 -11.27 -6.11
C MET A 62 0.91 -10.46 -6.96
N ALA A 63 1.27 -9.20 -7.25
CA ALA A 63 0.51 -8.30 -8.13
C ALA A 63 -0.95 -8.05 -7.69
N ALA A 64 -1.32 -8.37 -6.45
CA ALA A 64 -2.67 -8.21 -5.95
C ALA A 64 -3.19 -6.78 -6.08
N GLY A 65 -2.35 -5.80 -5.82
CA GLY A 65 -2.68 -4.39 -6.01
C GLY A 65 -2.99 -4.05 -7.46
N ARG A 66 -2.17 -4.51 -8.40
CA ARG A 66 -2.41 -4.27 -9.83
C ARG A 66 -3.74 -4.85 -10.30
N ILE A 67 -4.09 -6.04 -9.80
CA ILE A 67 -5.39 -6.67 -10.12
C ILE A 67 -6.54 -5.77 -9.65
N MET A 68 -6.47 -5.24 -8.42
CA MET A 68 -7.48 -4.31 -7.91
C MET A 68 -7.59 -3.04 -8.76
N PHE A 69 -6.46 -2.39 -9.09
CA PHE A 69 -6.47 -1.15 -9.87
C PHE A 69 -7.02 -1.32 -11.27
N ASN A 70 -6.84 -2.49 -11.90
CA ASN A 70 -7.42 -2.77 -13.22
C ASN A 70 -8.96 -2.64 -13.24
N HIS A 71 -9.62 -2.88 -12.09
CA HIS A 71 -11.08 -2.70 -11.96
C HIS A 71 -11.53 -1.23 -11.85
N LEU A 72 -10.59 -0.29 -11.65
CA LEU A 72 -10.87 1.16 -11.71
C LEU A 72 -10.63 1.74 -13.10
N GLY A 73 -9.89 1.03 -13.93
CA GLY A 73 -9.56 1.43 -15.29
C GLY A 73 -8.07 1.28 -15.60
N SER A 74 -7.73 1.25 -16.87
CA SER A 74 -6.34 1.16 -17.34
C SER A 74 -5.85 2.55 -17.74
N THR A 75 -5.14 3.21 -16.84
CA THR A 75 -4.63 4.59 -17.03
C THR A 75 -3.13 4.65 -17.30
N GLY A 76 -2.44 3.50 -17.26
CA GLY A 76 -0.97 3.47 -17.27
C GLY A 76 -0.33 3.81 -15.92
N LEU A 77 -1.13 3.84 -14.84
CA LEU A 77 -0.72 4.15 -13.48
C LEU A 77 0.49 3.31 -13.03
N ALA A 78 1.50 3.97 -12.51
CA ALA A 78 2.61 3.30 -11.82
C ALA A 78 2.12 2.71 -10.50
N CYS A 79 2.19 1.38 -10.37
CA CYS A 79 1.66 0.64 -9.23
C CYS A 79 2.79 -0.16 -8.57
N THR A 80 3.04 0.09 -7.30
CA THR A 80 4.05 -0.61 -6.49
C THR A 80 3.41 -1.32 -5.32
N GLN A 81 3.66 -2.62 -5.22
CA GLN A 81 3.25 -3.41 -4.05
C GLN A 81 4.38 -3.43 -3.02
N VAL A 82 4.02 -3.18 -1.77
CA VAL A 82 4.94 -3.05 -0.63
C VAL A 82 4.60 -4.11 0.39
N GLU A 83 5.62 -4.82 0.85
CA GLU A 83 5.52 -5.78 1.94
C GLU A 83 6.49 -5.37 3.06
N ASN A 84 5.99 -5.18 4.25
CA ASN A 84 6.73 -4.88 5.46
C ASN A 84 5.97 -5.42 6.70
N ALA A 85 5.55 -6.66 6.62
CA ALA A 85 4.73 -7.31 7.63
C ALA A 85 3.54 -6.42 8.07
N SER A 86 3.32 -6.26 9.37
CA SER A 86 2.23 -5.41 9.91
C SER A 86 2.35 -3.92 9.54
N ALA A 87 3.51 -3.49 9.06
CA ALA A 87 3.77 -2.10 8.65
C ALA A 87 3.60 -1.87 7.14
N SER A 88 3.12 -2.84 6.36
CA SER A 88 3.00 -2.72 4.90
C SER A 88 2.16 -1.52 4.47
N GLY A 89 1.02 -1.29 5.13
CA GLY A 89 0.15 -0.15 4.84
C GLY A 89 0.80 1.20 5.13
N SER A 90 1.48 1.35 6.26
CA SER A 90 2.21 2.58 6.60
C SER A 90 3.42 2.81 5.70
N SER A 91 4.10 1.75 5.25
CA SER A 91 5.18 1.84 4.27
C SER A 91 4.66 2.31 2.91
N ALA A 92 3.52 1.79 2.45
CA ALA A 92 2.87 2.25 1.22
C ALA A 92 2.47 3.74 1.32
N PHE A 93 1.90 4.15 2.45
CA PHE A 93 1.57 5.55 2.71
C PHE A 93 2.81 6.45 2.69
N GLN A 94 3.89 6.06 3.36
CA GLN A 94 5.14 6.81 3.34
C GLN A 94 5.71 6.97 1.92
N MET A 95 5.61 5.94 1.07
CA MET A 95 6.06 6.03 -0.32
C MET A 95 5.20 6.99 -1.12
N ALA A 96 3.89 6.98 -0.95
CA ALA A 96 2.97 7.93 -1.59
C ALA A 96 3.29 9.38 -1.18
N VAL A 97 3.51 9.61 0.11
CA VAL A 97 3.94 10.93 0.64
C VAL A 97 5.26 11.38 -0.01
N ASN A 98 6.23 10.48 -0.14
CA ASN A 98 7.52 10.82 -0.75
C ASN A 98 7.41 11.18 -2.24
N GLU A 99 6.55 10.51 -3.01
CA GLU A 99 6.31 10.86 -4.43
C GLU A 99 5.81 12.30 -4.56
N VAL A 100 4.86 12.69 -3.72
CA VAL A 100 4.29 14.04 -3.73
C VAL A 100 5.27 15.06 -3.14
N ALA A 101 5.88 14.78 -2.01
CA ALA A 101 6.81 15.68 -1.33
C ALA A 101 8.02 16.04 -2.20
N LEU A 102 8.53 15.09 -2.98
CA LEU A 102 9.66 15.29 -3.89
C LEU A 102 9.25 15.87 -5.25
N GLY A 103 7.98 16.18 -5.46
CA GLY A 103 7.48 16.75 -6.70
C GLY A 103 7.51 15.81 -7.90
N ARG A 104 7.62 14.50 -7.66
CA ARG A 104 7.58 13.50 -8.75
C ARG A 104 6.18 13.25 -9.25
N ARG A 105 5.19 13.43 -8.38
CA ARG A 105 3.75 13.28 -8.66
C ARG A 105 2.99 14.37 -7.91
N ASP A 106 1.83 14.72 -8.43
CA ASP A 106 0.91 15.64 -7.76
C ASP A 106 -0.15 14.89 -6.95
N VAL A 107 -0.60 13.74 -7.46
CA VAL A 107 -1.59 12.89 -6.79
C VAL A 107 -1.09 11.45 -6.70
N SER A 108 -1.07 10.91 -5.49
CA SER A 108 -0.70 9.53 -5.22
C SER A 108 -1.72 8.87 -4.29
N ILE A 109 -2.02 7.59 -4.54
CA ILE A 109 -2.91 6.82 -3.68
C ILE A 109 -2.12 5.74 -2.92
N ALA A 110 -2.41 5.60 -1.63
CA ALA A 110 -1.93 4.49 -0.81
C ALA A 110 -3.10 3.63 -0.35
N VAL A 111 -2.97 2.33 -0.49
CA VAL A 111 -3.99 1.34 -0.11
C VAL A 111 -3.35 0.27 0.77
N GLY A 112 -3.94 0.02 1.93
CA GLY A 112 -3.63 -1.16 2.74
C GLY A 112 -4.75 -2.19 2.58
N VAL A 113 -4.42 -3.42 2.21
CA VAL A 113 -5.41 -4.49 2.11
C VAL A 113 -4.75 -5.83 2.40
N ASP A 114 -5.39 -6.59 3.27
CA ASP A 114 -5.02 -7.99 3.51
C ASP A 114 -6.25 -8.84 3.79
N LYS A 115 -6.14 -10.11 3.45
CA LYS A 115 -7.13 -11.12 3.78
C LYS A 115 -6.41 -12.40 4.17
N TYR A 116 -6.48 -12.74 5.44
CA TYR A 116 -5.85 -13.94 5.96
C TYR A 116 -6.81 -15.11 5.92
N GLY A 117 -6.40 -16.22 5.31
CA GLY A 117 -7.02 -17.53 5.50
C GLY A 117 -6.57 -18.16 6.82
N ASP A 118 -7.27 -19.21 7.27
CA ASP A 118 -6.98 -19.90 8.53
C ASP A 118 -5.53 -20.44 8.63
N GLN A 119 -4.89 -20.70 7.50
CA GLN A 119 -3.52 -21.23 7.43
C GLN A 119 -2.44 -20.15 7.63
N VAL A 120 -2.73 -18.87 7.40
CA VAL A 120 -1.73 -17.79 7.51
C VAL A 120 -1.51 -17.36 8.96
N ARG A 121 -2.39 -17.72 9.88
CA ARG A 121 -2.23 -17.49 11.33
C ARG A 121 -1.18 -18.39 11.98
N ALA A 122 -0.82 -19.48 11.33
CA ALA A 122 0.22 -20.40 11.78
C ALA A 122 1.56 -20.08 11.09
N VAL A 123 2.10 -18.88 11.31
CA VAL A 123 3.54 -18.71 11.17
C VAL A 123 4.13 -19.56 12.28
N SER A 124 4.67 -20.73 11.92
CA SER A 124 5.24 -21.63 12.90
C SER A 124 6.37 -20.92 13.65
N LYS A 125 6.52 -21.18 14.94
CA LYS A 125 7.66 -20.65 15.70
C LYS A 125 8.99 -21.01 15.04
N GLU A 126 9.05 -22.14 14.32
CA GLU A 126 10.19 -22.57 13.52
C GLU A 126 10.51 -21.63 12.37
N ALA A 127 9.51 -21.15 11.63
CA ALA A 127 9.73 -20.19 10.53
C ALA A 127 10.24 -18.84 11.03
N VAL A 128 9.76 -18.38 12.19
CA VAL A 128 10.28 -17.15 12.83
C VAL A 128 11.73 -17.34 13.29
N ASN A 129 12.07 -18.49 13.84
CA ASN A 129 13.43 -18.79 14.28
C ASN A 129 14.41 -18.90 13.08
N GLN A 130 13.99 -19.50 11.98
CA GLN A 130 14.80 -19.56 10.75
C GLN A 130 15.05 -18.17 10.13
N LEU A 131 14.10 -17.24 10.26
CA LEU A 131 14.28 -15.85 9.81
C LEU A 131 15.27 -15.07 10.72
N SER A 132 15.33 -15.37 12.00
CA SER A 132 16.25 -14.70 12.92
C SER A 132 17.71 -15.11 12.72
N ASP A 133 17.96 -16.35 12.28
CA ASP A 133 19.31 -16.90 12.12
C ASP A 133 19.97 -16.53 10.78
N THR A 134 19.22 -16.04 9.80
CA THR A 134 19.72 -15.80 8.43
C THR A 134 19.77 -14.34 8.02
N ALA A 135 19.26 -13.41 8.82
CA ALA A 135 19.19 -11.99 8.46
C ALA A 135 20.45 -11.22 8.84
N ALA A 136 21.53 -11.39 8.07
CA ALA A 136 22.56 -10.36 8.02
C ALA A 136 22.04 -9.22 7.13
N ILE A 137 21.54 -8.15 7.71
CA ILE A 137 21.11 -6.95 6.97
C ILE A 137 22.35 -6.08 6.76
N PRO A 138 22.88 -5.94 5.54
CA PRO A 138 23.95 -4.98 5.29
C PRO A 138 23.42 -3.55 5.47
N LEU A 139 23.99 -2.82 6.43
CA LEU A 139 23.75 -1.39 6.56
C LEU A 139 24.52 -0.66 5.44
N VAL A 140 23.79 -0.08 4.51
CA VAL A 140 24.36 0.77 3.47
C VAL A 140 24.52 2.18 4.05
N LYS A 141 25.76 2.61 4.25
CA LYS A 141 26.11 3.96 4.67
C LYS A 141 26.59 4.73 3.45
N TYR A 142 25.96 5.87 3.16
CA TYR A 142 26.51 6.85 2.25
C TYR A 142 27.76 7.51 2.90
N ALA A 143 28.87 7.47 2.18
CA ALA A 143 30.06 8.22 2.53
C ALA A 143 29.96 9.64 2.01
#